data_3b8bf69427658c00bdb6220754e6d6b3
#
_entry.id   3b8bf69427658c00bdb6220754e6d6b3
#
_cell.length_a   1.000
_cell.length_b   1.000
_cell.length_c   1.000
_cell.angle_alpha   90.00
_cell.angle_beta   90.00
_cell.angle_gamma   90.00
#
_symmetry.space_group_name_H-M   'P 1'
#
loop_
_entity.id
_entity.type
_entity.pdbx_description
1 polymer ?
#
loop_
_entity_poly.entity_id
_entity_poly.type
_entity_poly.pdbx_seq_one_letter_code
_entity_poly.pdbx_strand_id
1 'polypeptide(L)'
;PRAGRVRQGGEFSVAPSGEYSGGSDIGWEFVHVCIDDASRVAFSKIMPDEKKESAVTFLGAALAYYASLGITVQRVMTDNGSCYRSKAFRKACADHGLKHVRTRPYTPKTNGKAERFIQTALREWAYAQAYENSARRAEELPHWLHRYNWHRPHGSLKAMTPISRLGLTGDNVLRLHT
;
A
#
# COMPACT_ATOMS: atom_id res chain seq x y z
N PRO A 1 -21.92 -0.02 -5.41
CA PRO A 1 -20.64 0.25 -4.75
C PRO A 1 -20.53 -0.63 -3.50
N ARG A 2 -19.45 -1.39 -3.38
CA ARG A 2 -19.17 -2.16 -2.15
C ARG A 2 -18.59 -1.24 -1.10
N ALA A 3 -19.12 -1.30 0.12
CA ALA A 3 -18.51 -0.65 1.27
C ALA A 3 -17.19 -1.32 1.62
N GLY A 4 -16.07 -0.62 1.42
CA GLY A 4 -14.72 -1.13 1.69
C GLY A 4 -14.18 -0.67 3.04
N ARG A 5 -13.45 -1.54 3.72
CA ARG A 5 -12.63 -1.23 4.88
C ARG A 5 -11.16 -1.36 4.46
N VAL A 6 -10.50 -0.24 4.27
CA VAL A 6 -9.07 -0.20 3.95
C VAL A 6 -8.27 -0.13 5.23
N ARG A 7 -7.26 -0.96 5.34
CA ARG A 7 -6.21 -0.85 6.35
C ARG A 7 -5.03 -0.14 5.71
N GLN A 8 -4.81 1.09 6.09
CA GLN A 8 -3.56 1.77 5.88
C GLN A 8 -2.72 1.50 7.12
N GLY A 9 -1.75 0.66 7.00
CA GLY A 9 -0.94 0.29 8.15
C GLY A 9 0.37 -0.29 7.69
N GLY A 10 1.41 0.39 8.04
CA GLY A 10 2.77 0.00 7.77
C GLY A 10 3.40 0.84 6.68
N GLU A 11 4.40 1.54 7.09
CA GLU A 11 5.44 2.11 6.26
C GLU A 11 6.64 1.17 6.38
N PHE A 12 7.34 0.95 5.32
CA PHE A 12 8.63 0.29 5.39
C PHE A 12 9.63 1.05 4.55
N SER A 13 10.85 1.10 5.05
CA SER A 13 11.97 1.69 4.33
C SER A 13 12.68 0.59 3.56
N VAL A 14 13.10 0.91 2.36
CA VAL A 14 13.90 0.02 1.52
C VAL A 14 15.27 0.62 1.39
N ALA A 15 16.31 -0.16 1.69
CA ALA A 15 17.69 0.26 1.51
C ALA A 15 17.96 0.60 0.03
N PRO A 16 18.87 1.55 -0.24
CA PRO A 16 19.28 1.88 -1.59
C PRO A 16 19.76 0.63 -2.33
N SER A 17 19.41 0.48 -3.60
CA SER A 17 19.96 -0.55 -4.48
C SER A 17 21.05 0.07 -5.35
N GLY A 18 22.18 -0.62 -5.50
CA GLY A 18 23.29 -0.24 -6.40
C GLY A 18 24.66 -0.20 -5.72
N GLU A 19 25.72 -0.43 -6.50
CA GLU A 19 27.09 -0.22 -6.08
C GLU A 19 27.41 1.26 -5.90
N TYR A 20 28.23 1.58 -4.92
CA TYR A 20 28.69 2.92 -4.57
C TYR A 20 29.48 3.56 -5.71
N SER A 21 28.84 4.31 -6.59
CA SER A 21 29.52 5.31 -7.38
C SER A 21 29.34 6.67 -6.70
N GLY A 22 30.39 7.21 -6.15
CA GLY A 22 30.50 8.33 -5.25
C GLY A 22 29.66 9.57 -5.58
N GLY A 23 28.43 9.58 -5.11
CA GLY A 23 27.50 10.71 -5.14
C GLY A 23 26.62 10.67 -3.91
N SER A 24 26.46 11.78 -3.23
CA SER A 24 25.99 11.98 -1.87
C SER A 24 24.51 11.74 -1.56
N ASP A 25 23.77 10.93 -2.31
CA ASP A 25 22.34 10.70 -2.08
C ASP A 25 21.98 9.21 -1.92
N ILE A 26 22.57 8.57 -0.91
CA ILE A 26 22.13 7.27 -0.43
C ILE A 26 20.99 7.50 0.54
N GLY A 27 19.78 7.67 0.02
CA GLY A 27 18.58 7.86 0.81
C GLY A 27 17.77 6.59 0.95
N TRP A 28 17.01 6.46 2.04
CA TRP A 28 15.99 5.44 2.21
C TRP A 28 14.76 5.81 1.38
N GLU A 29 14.17 4.83 0.71
CA GLU A 29 12.86 5.00 0.09
C GLU A 29 11.75 4.63 1.07
N PHE A 30 10.79 5.53 1.24
CA PHE A 30 9.66 5.36 2.14
C PHE A 30 8.45 4.84 1.37
N VAL A 31 8.13 3.59 1.55
CA VAL A 31 7.04 2.93 0.85
C VAL A 31 5.80 2.91 1.74
N HIS A 32 4.81 3.70 1.36
CA HIS A 32 3.51 3.69 2.03
C HIS A 32 2.63 2.60 1.44
N VAL A 33 1.89 1.90 2.29
CA VAL A 33 1.06 0.77 1.88
C VAL A 33 -0.34 0.84 2.48
N CYS A 34 -1.31 0.35 1.74
CA CYS A 34 -2.62 0.05 2.27
C CYS A 34 -3.20 -1.21 1.61
N ILE A 35 -4.10 -1.89 2.31
CA ILE A 35 -4.73 -3.12 1.85
C ILE A 35 -6.21 -3.13 2.24
N ASP A 36 -7.08 -3.49 1.31
CA ASP A 36 -8.48 -3.71 1.64
C ASP A 36 -8.66 -4.98 2.47
N ASP A 37 -9.34 -4.83 3.59
CA ASP A 37 -9.52 -5.90 4.57
C ASP A 37 -10.32 -7.09 4.03
N ALA A 38 -11.20 -6.88 3.09
CA ALA A 38 -12.07 -7.90 2.53
C ALA A 38 -11.47 -8.59 1.31
N SER A 39 -11.07 -7.82 0.31
CA SER A 39 -10.57 -8.35 -0.97
C SER A 39 -9.08 -8.67 -0.95
N ARG A 40 -8.29 -8.05 -0.07
CA ARG A 40 -6.82 -8.05 -0.08
C ARG A 40 -6.21 -7.26 -1.25
N VAL A 41 -7.00 -6.51 -1.99
CA VAL A 41 -6.45 -5.57 -2.97
C VAL A 41 -5.56 -4.57 -2.25
N ALA A 42 -4.33 -4.46 -2.72
CA ALA A 42 -3.32 -3.59 -2.13
C ALA A 42 -3.00 -2.41 -3.04
N PHE A 43 -2.68 -1.29 -2.42
CA PHE A 43 -2.10 -0.13 -3.08
C PHE A 43 -0.86 0.31 -2.32
N SER A 44 0.18 0.68 -3.05
CA SER A 44 1.45 1.13 -2.48
C SER A 44 2.06 2.21 -3.35
N LYS A 45 2.76 3.14 -2.72
CA LYS A 45 3.44 4.24 -3.40
C LYS A 45 4.68 4.63 -2.61
N ILE A 46 5.75 4.93 -3.33
CA ILE A 46 6.95 5.53 -2.75
C ILE A 46 6.67 7.01 -2.51
N MET A 47 6.93 7.46 -1.29
CA MET A 47 6.74 8.83 -0.84
C MET A 47 8.09 9.40 -0.40
N PRO A 48 8.24 10.74 -0.37
CA PRO A 48 9.52 11.36 -0.02
C PRO A 48 9.92 11.12 1.45
N ASP A 49 8.96 10.88 2.32
CA ASP A 49 9.19 10.64 3.74
C ASP A 49 7.98 9.95 4.39
N GLU A 50 8.08 9.67 5.70
CA GLU A 50 7.02 9.12 6.55
C GLU A 50 6.25 10.19 7.35
N LYS A 51 6.34 11.47 6.94
CA LYS A 51 5.69 12.56 7.66
C LYS A 51 4.19 12.63 7.36
N LYS A 52 3.51 13.48 8.12
CA LYS A 52 2.05 13.63 8.04
C LYS A 52 1.57 14.09 6.66
N GLU A 53 2.34 14.94 5.96
CA GLU A 53 2.02 15.44 4.63
C GLU A 53 2.04 14.30 3.59
N SER A 54 3.07 13.46 3.64
CA SER A 54 3.18 12.26 2.81
C SER A 54 2.06 11.27 3.09
N ALA A 55 1.72 11.05 4.35
CA ALA A 55 0.62 10.17 4.74
C ALA A 55 -0.75 10.68 4.24
N VAL A 56 -1.00 11.99 4.28
CA VAL A 56 -2.23 12.62 3.75
C VAL A 56 -2.29 12.49 2.22
N THR A 57 -1.18 12.79 1.53
CA THR A 57 -1.09 12.66 0.07
C THR A 57 -1.31 11.21 -0.37
N PHE A 58 -0.70 10.27 0.34
CA PHE A 58 -0.89 8.85 0.09
C PHE A 58 -2.33 8.40 0.32
N LEU A 59 -3.00 8.88 1.38
CA LEU A 59 -4.41 8.59 1.63
C LEU A 59 -5.28 9.01 0.44
N GLY A 60 -5.10 10.23 -0.08
CA GLY A 60 -5.83 10.71 -1.25
C GLY A 60 -5.63 9.84 -2.47
N ALA A 61 -4.37 9.46 -2.78
CA ALA A 61 -4.05 8.58 -3.89
C ALA A 61 -4.67 7.17 -3.72
N ALA A 62 -4.63 6.62 -2.51
CA ALA A 62 -5.24 5.33 -2.20
C ALA A 62 -6.76 5.35 -2.38
N LEU A 63 -7.43 6.40 -1.93
CA LEU A 63 -8.88 6.56 -2.11
C LEU A 63 -9.26 6.63 -3.58
N ALA A 64 -8.50 7.39 -4.39
CA ALA A 64 -8.70 7.46 -5.83
C ALA A 64 -8.53 6.09 -6.50
N TYR A 65 -7.47 5.35 -6.13
CA TYR A 65 -7.24 4.00 -6.63
C TYR A 65 -8.38 3.04 -6.29
N TYR A 66 -8.84 3.01 -5.03
CA TYR A 66 -9.95 2.14 -4.65
C TYR A 66 -11.27 2.55 -5.32
N ALA A 67 -11.51 3.84 -5.47
CA ALA A 67 -12.67 4.35 -6.19
C ALA A 67 -12.68 3.89 -7.66
N SER A 68 -11.52 3.87 -8.34
CA SER A 68 -11.40 3.38 -9.72
C SER A 68 -11.76 1.89 -9.86
N LEU A 69 -11.64 1.12 -8.78
CA LEU A 69 -12.04 -0.29 -8.69
C LEU A 69 -13.49 -0.48 -8.20
N GLY A 70 -14.26 0.60 -8.04
CA GLY A 70 -15.63 0.55 -7.53
C GLY A 70 -15.73 0.29 -6.02
N ILE A 71 -14.65 0.48 -5.27
CA ILE A 71 -14.62 0.33 -3.81
C ILE A 71 -14.84 1.69 -3.16
N THR A 72 -15.91 1.82 -2.38
CA THR A 72 -16.12 2.98 -1.51
C THR A 72 -15.52 2.71 -0.15
N VAL A 73 -14.45 3.43 0.21
CA VAL A 73 -13.79 3.30 1.50
C VAL A 73 -14.62 3.99 2.58
N GLN A 74 -14.97 3.28 3.65
CA GLN A 74 -15.71 3.84 4.79
C GLN A 74 -14.85 4.02 6.03
N ARG A 75 -13.80 3.19 6.17
CA ARG A 75 -12.95 3.18 7.36
C ARG A 75 -11.51 3.01 6.95
N VAL A 76 -10.65 3.73 7.64
CA VAL A 76 -9.19 3.57 7.55
C VAL A 76 -8.68 3.13 8.91
N MET A 77 -7.96 2.02 8.94
CA MET A 77 -7.27 1.57 10.13
C MET A 77 -5.78 1.79 9.96
N THR A 78 -5.16 2.45 10.95
CA THR A 78 -3.72 2.68 10.97
C THR A 78 -3.11 2.12 12.25
N ASP A 79 -1.81 1.97 12.28
CA ASP A 79 -1.06 1.83 13.51
C ASP A 79 -1.01 3.16 14.29
N ASN A 80 -0.12 3.23 15.29
CA ASN A 80 0.06 4.41 16.12
C ASN A 80 1.23 5.30 15.68
N GLY A 81 1.68 5.20 14.44
CA GLY A 81 2.71 6.06 13.86
C GLY A 81 2.39 7.55 14.05
N SER A 82 3.43 8.36 14.21
CA SER A 82 3.26 9.80 14.50
C SER A 82 2.49 10.54 13.41
N CYS A 83 2.71 10.20 12.16
CA CYS A 83 2.00 10.76 11.00
C CYS A 83 0.49 10.53 11.09
N TYR A 84 0.03 9.35 11.48
CA TYR A 84 -1.39 8.98 11.61
C TYR A 84 -2.05 9.56 12.85
N ARG A 85 -1.27 9.92 13.89
CA ARG A 85 -1.76 10.59 15.09
C ARG A 85 -1.94 12.11 14.87
N SER A 86 -1.42 12.64 13.79
CA SER A 86 -1.44 14.07 13.48
C SER A 86 -2.85 14.63 13.32
N LYS A 87 -3.00 15.93 13.61
CA LYS A 87 -4.26 16.65 13.34
C LYS A 87 -4.56 16.70 11.84
N ALA A 88 -3.52 16.81 10.99
CA ALA A 88 -3.65 16.84 9.54
C ALA A 88 -4.26 15.55 8.99
N PHE A 89 -3.75 14.39 9.40
CA PHE A 89 -4.28 13.10 8.95
C PHE A 89 -5.72 12.88 9.43
N ARG A 90 -6.02 13.26 10.67
CA ARG A 90 -7.39 13.17 11.21
C ARG A 90 -8.35 14.06 10.42
N LYS A 91 -7.92 15.30 10.10
CA LYS A 91 -8.71 16.21 9.28
C LYS A 91 -8.94 15.63 7.89
N ALA A 92 -7.92 15.11 7.23
CA ALA A 92 -8.05 14.49 5.92
C ALA A 92 -9.05 13.33 5.94
N CYS A 93 -9.02 12.46 6.95
CA CYS A 93 -10.02 11.41 7.11
C CYS A 93 -11.43 11.98 7.24
N ALA A 94 -11.63 13.04 8.03
CA ALA A 94 -12.93 13.67 8.23
C ALA A 94 -13.43 14.34 6.93
N ASP A 95 -12.57 15.04 6.20
CA ASP A 95 -12.89 15.69 4.92
C ASP A 95 -13.38 14.68 3.86
N HIS A 96 -12.87 13.45 3.91
CA HIS A 96 -13.31 12.33 3.06
C HIS A 96 -14.44 11.47 3.67
N GLY A 97 -15.01 11.86 4.80
CA GLY A 97 -16.08 11.12 5.47
C GLY A 97 -15.65 9.74 6.02
N LEU A 98 -14.36 9.57 6.30
CA LEU A 98 -13.80 8.28 6.72
C LEU A 98 -13.80 8.14 8.25
N LYS A 99 -14.19 6.96 8.72
CA LYS A 99 -13.95 6.60 10.12
C LYS A 99 -12.50 6.17 10.30
N HIS A 100 -11.70 6.99 10.97
CA HIS A 100 -10.33 6.64 11.34
C HIS A 100 -10.31 5.76 12.60
N VAL A 101 -9.69 4.60 12.53
CA VAL A 101 -9.52 3.64 13.62
C VAL A 101 -8.04 3.36 13.80
N ARG A 102 -7.52 3.49 15.01
CA ARG A 102 -6.14 3.12 15.34
C ARG A 102 -6.08 1.74 15.96
N THR A 103 -5.02 1.00 15.68
CA THR A 103 -4.77 -0.28 16.34
C THR A 103 -4.57 -0.08 17.84
N ARG A 104 -5.03 -1.04 18.64
CA ARG A 104 -4.75 -1.02 20.08
C ARG A 104 -3.26 -1.37 20.29
N PRO A 105 -2.57 -0.70 21.23
CA PRO A 105 -1.23 -1.11 21.64
C PRO A 105 -1.21 -2.59 22.03
N TYR A 106 -0.12 -3.26 21.77
CA TYR A 106 0.09 -4.68 22.13
C TYR A 106 -0.93 -5.68 21.53
N THR A 107 -1.58 -5.33 20.41
CA THR A 107 -2.53 -6.24 19.76
C THR A 107 -2.08 -6.53 18.32
N PRO A 108 -1.03 -7.36 18.12
CA PRO A 108 -0.40 -7.58 16.81
C PRO A 108 -1.36 -8.15 15.75
N LYS A 109 -2.39 -8.88 16.15
CA LYS A 109 -3.38 -9.46 15.22
C LYS A 109 -4.17 -8.43 14.41
N THR A 110 -4.19 -7.16 14.81
CA THR A 110 -4.99 -6.14 14.14
C THR A 110 -4.35 -5.59 12.88
N ASN A 111 -3.03 -5.65 12.72
CA ASN A 111 -2.30 -5.17 11.54
C ASN A 111 -1.67 -6.28 10.67
N GLY A 112 -1.86 -7.53 11.04
CA GLY A 112 -1.20 -8.68 10.41
C GLY A 112 -1.40 -8.81 8.88
N LYS A 113 -2.42 -8.16 8.29
CA LYS A 113 -2.63 -8.15 6.83
C LYS A 113 -1.66 -7.21 6.14
N ALA A 114 -1.47 -6.01 6.68
CA ALA A 114 -0.49 -5.04 6.17
C ALA A 114 0.94 -5.57 6.38
N GLU A 115 1.23 -6.13 7.56
CA GLU A 115 2.52 -6.76 7.85
C GLU A 115 2.83 -7.90 6.86
N ARG A 116 1.87 -8.76 6.59
CA ARG A 116 2.02 -9.85 5.60
C ARG A 116 2.23 -9.30 4.19
N PHE A 117 1.54 -8.23 3.83
CA PHE A 117 1.75 -7.56 2.55
C PHE A 117 3.17 -7.01 2.46
N ILE A 118 3.63 -6.29 3.49
CA ILE A 118 5.00 -5.73 3.55
C ILE A 118 6.04 -6.84 3.41
N GLN A 119 5.93 -7.94 4.16
CA GLN A 119 6.84 -9.09 4.03
C GLN A 119 6.86 -9.66 2.62
N THR A 120 5.70 -9.70 1.96
CA THR A 120 5.59 -10.15 0.57
C THR A 120 6.25 -9.15 -0.38
N ALA A 121 6.01 -7.84 -0.20
CA ALA A 121 6.62 -6.80 -1.00
C ALA A 121 8.16 -6.78 -0.88
N LEU A 122 8.68 -6.94 0.32
CA LEU A 122 10.12 -7.03 0.55
C LEU A 122 10.73 -8.21 -0.22
N ARG A 123 10.12 -9.40 -0.13
CA ARG A 123 10.63 -10.61 -0.74
C ARG A 123 10.43 -10.67 -2.26
N GLU A 124 9.27 -10.23 -2.75
CA GLU A 124 8.86 -10.45 -4.15
C GLU A 124 9.05 -9.22 -5.04
N TRP A 125 9.41 -8.08 -4.46
CA TRP A 125 9.71 -6.84 -5.18
C TRP A 125 11.00 -6.20 -4.68
N ALA A 126 11.04 -5.64 -3.46
CA ALA A 126 12.10 -4.75 -3.03
C ALA A 126 13.51 -5.40 -3.04
N TYR A 127 13.58 -6.68 -2.69
CA TYR A 127 14.82 -7.48 -2.67
C TYR A 127 14.73 -8.76 -3.53
N ALA A 128 13.78 -8.80 -4.47
CA ALA A 128 13.60 -9.96 -5.35
C ALA A 128 14.79 -10.16 -6.29
N GLN A 129 15.47 -9.10 -6.64
CA GLN A 129 16.63 -9.06 -7.52
C GLN A 129 17.54 -7.88 -7.16
N ALA A 130 18.76 -7.91 -7.65
CA ALA A 130 19.65 -6.75 -7.61
C ALA A 130 19.19 -5.74 -8.66
N TYR A 131 18.58 -4.66 -8.22
CA TYR A 131 18.25 -3.54 -9.10
C TYR A 131 19.46 -2.67 -9.35
N GLU A 132 19.60 -2.19 -10.55
CA GLU A 132 20.69 -1.33 -10.97
C GLU A 132 20.75 -0.02 -10.14
N ASN A 133 19.58 0.51 -9.80
CA ASN A 133 19.42 1.69 -8.95
C ASN A 133 18.00 1.76 -8.37
N SER A 134 17.77 2.71 -7.46
CA SER A 134 16.47 2.93 -6.83
C SER A 134 15.36 3.31 -7.82
N ALA A 135 15.68 4.04 -8.90
CA ALA A 135 14.70 4.41 -9.91
C ALA A 135 14.15 3.17 -10.64
N ARG A 136 15.01 2.22 -11.02
CA ARG A 136 14.59 0.95 -11.63
C ARG A 136 13.71 0.12 -10.68
N ARG A 137 14.04 0.11 -9.40
CA ARG A 137 13.19 -0.56 -8.39
C ARG A 137 11.82 0.13 -8.28
N ALA A 138 11.79 1.46 -8.28
CA ALA A 138 10.56 2.25 -8.21
C ALA A 138 9.67 2.02 -9.45
N GLU A 139 10.25 1.96 -10.64
CA GLU A 139 9.55 1.63 -11.89
C GLU A 139 8.88 0.26 -11.84
N GLU A 140 9.48 -0.73 -11.18
CA GLU A 140 8.93 -2.08 -11.08
C GLU A 140 7.77 -2.18 -10.05
N LEU A 141 7.62 -1.24 -9.13
CA LEU A 141 6.57 -1.31 -8.10
C LEU A 141 5.15 -1.40 -8.69
N PRO A 142 4.73 -0.58 -9.66
CA PRO A 142 3.40 -0.71 -10.28
C PRO A 142 3.18 -2.08 -10.95
N HIS A 143 4.19 -2.61 -11.64
CA HIS A 143 4.13 -3.92 -12.29
C HIS A 143 3.98 -5.05 -11.28
N TRP A 144 4.74 -4.98 -10.18
CA TRP A 144 4.63 -5.95 -9.10
C TRP A 144 3.26 -5.87 -8.40
N LEU A 145 2.74 -4.65 -8.11
CA LEU A 145 1.42 -4.46 -7.54
C LEU A 145 0.32 -5.01 -8.44
N HIS A 146 0.46 -4.83 -9.75
CA HIS A 146 -0.45 -5.43 -10.71
C HIS A 146 -0.43 -6.97 -10.60
N ARG A 147 0.75 -7.58 -10.63
CA ARG A 147 0.88 -9.05 -10.42
C ARG A 147 0.26 -9.48 -9.09
N TYR A 148 0.52 -8.75 -8.00
CA TYR A 148 -0.02 -9.04 -6.68
C TYR A 148 -1.55 -9.03 -6.66
N ASN A 149 -2.17 -8.03 -7.24
CA ASN A 149 -3.63 -7.86 -7.19
C ASN A 149 -4.38 -8.74 -8.20
N TRP A 150 -3.83 -8.92 -9.41
CA TRP A 150 -4.56 -9.53 -10.53
C TRP A 150 -4.17 -10.98 -10.79
N HIS A 151 -2.95 -11.39 -10.48
CA HIS A 151 -2.45 -12.70 -10.89
C HIS A 151 -1.98 -13.60 -9.74
N ARG A 152 -1.59 -13.01 -8.62
CA ARG A 152 -1.06 -13.77 -7.51
C ARG A 152 -2.17 -14.48 -6.72
N PRO A 153 -2.14 -15.82 -6.60
CA PRO A 153 -3.09 -16.55 -5.77
C PRO A 153 -2.79 -16.31 -4.27
N HIS A 154 -3.83 -16.12 -3.47
CA HIS A 154 -3.72 -15.90 -2.04
C HIS A 154 -4.33 -17.06 -1.24
N GLY A 155 -3.57 -17.69 -0.36
CA GLY A 155 -4.05 -18.79 0.48
C GLY A 155 -5.27 -18.43 1.32
N SER A 156 -5.30 -17.19 1.89
CA SER A 156 -6.46 -16.70 2.65
C SER A 156 -7.71 -16.43 1.81
N LEU A 157 -7.59 -16.44 0.48
CA LEU A 157 -8.67 -16.28 -0.48
C LEU A 157 -8.98 -17.58 -1.24
N LYS A 158 -8.61 -18.74 -0.70
CA LYS A 158 -8.78 -20.05 -1.36
C LYS A 158 -8.10 -20.09 -2.73
N ALA A 159 -6.86 -19.63 -2.79
CA ALA A 159 -6.03 -19.52 -3.99
C ALA A 159 -6.58 -18.58 -5.09
N MET A 160 -7.60 -17.77 -4.79
CA MET A 160 -8.06 -16.73 -5.71
C MET A 160 -7.20 -15.47 -5.61
N THR A 161 -7.26 -14.64 -6.65
CA THR A 161 -6.60 -13.33 -6.67
C THR A 161 -7.40 -12.28 -5.88
N PRO A 162 -6.76 -11.24 -5.32
CA PRO A 162 -7.46 -10.15 -4.65
C PRO A 162 -8.56 -9.53 -5.50
N ILE A 163 -8.28 -9.27 -6.77
CA ILE A 163 -9.20 -8.57 -7.66
C ILE A 163 -10.47 -9.40 -7.98
N SER A 164 -10.35 -10.72 -8.01
CA SER A 164 -11.50 -11.61 -8.27
C SER A 164 -12.58 -11.50 -7.19
N ARG A 165 -12.21 -11.05 -5.97
CA ARG A 165 -13.14 -10.77 -4.88
C ARG A 165 -14.05 -9.57 -5.15
N LEU A 166 -13.71 -8.73 -6.13
CA LEU A 166 -14.50 -7.59 -6.56
C LEU A 166 -15.42 -7.94 -7.75
N GLY A 167 -15.36 -9.18 -8.25
CA GLY A 167 -16.07 -9.59 -9.46
C GLY A 167 -15.40 -9.09 -10.74
N LEU A 168 -14.15 -8.61 -10.64
CA LEU A 168 -13.33 -8.21 -11.78
C LEU A 168 -12.47 -9.38 -12.25
N THR A 169 -12.27 -9.49 -13.55
CA THR A 169 -11.46 -10.53 -14.19
C THR A 169 -10.20 -9.96 -14.80
N GLY A 170 -9.21 -10.81 -15.11
CA GLY A 170 -7.90 -10.42 -15.62
C GLY A 170 -7.91 -9.65 -16.95
N ASP A 171 -9.03 -9.60 -17.66
CA ASP A 171 -9.16 -8.91 -18.94
C ASP A 171 -9.23 -7.38 -18.84
N ASN A 172 -9.22 -6.84 -17.63
CA ASN A 172 -9.21 -5.39 -17.37
C ASN A 172 -7.81 -4.77 -17.27
N VAL A 173 -6.79 -5.40 -17.79
CA VAL A 173 -5.38 -4.95 -17.74
C VAL A 173 -5.19 -3.53 -18.27
N LEU A 174 -5.96 -3.11 -19.26
CA LEU A 174 -5.87 -1.78 -19.87
C LEU A 174 -6.33 -0.63 -18.96
N ARG A 175 -7.04 -0.87 -17.89
CA ARG A 175 -7.52 0.17 -16.97
C ARG A 175 -6.52 0.60 -15.91
N LEU A 176 -5.42 -0.12 -15.76
CA LEU A 176 -4.40 0.16 -14.72
C LEU A 176 -3.22 0.99 -15.23
N HIS A 177 -3.16 1.26 -16.53
CA HIS A 177 -2.04 1.94 -17.18
C HIS A 177 -2.40 3.32 -17.75
N THR A 178 -3.59 3.85 -17.43
CA THR A 178 -4.01 5.21 -17.82
C THR A 178 -3.97 6.17 -16.64
#